data_eff7a63725455d0df1a0fe80ceb5e216
#
_entry.id   eff7a63725455d0df1a0fe80ceb5e216
#
_cell.length_a   1.000
_cell.length_b   1.000
_cell.length_c   1.000
_cell.angle_alpha   90.00
_cell.angle_beta   90.00
_cell.angle_gamma   90.00
#
_symmetry.space_group_name_H-M   'P 1'
#
loop_
_entity.id
_entity.type
_entity.pdbx_description
1 polymer ?
#
loop_
_entity_poly.entity_id
_entity_poly.type
_entity_poly.pdbx_seq_one_letter_code
_entity_poly.pdbx_strand_id
1 'polypeptide(L)'
;MAIAFIGYVLPFAQMSLWGATVITNLLSFIPSLIEFILGGFSICNPTLKRFFILHFILPAILLSILFLHIFYLHLFSSNNPLKYNTNNKIPFFIYILNKDLYTFILTLSLYIIQSYFTISTLSHPDNSLET
;
A
#
# COMPACT_ATOMS: atom_id res chain seq x y z
N MET A 1 1.56 -3.15 -2.73
CA MET A 1 1.83 -2.80 -4.16
C MET A 1 0.54 -2.40 -4.88
N ALA A 2 -0.48 -3.26 -4.98
CA ALA A 2 -1.72 -2.94 -5.73
C ALA A 2 -2.40 -1.62 -5.29
N ILE A 3 -2.55 -1.38 -4.00
CA ILE A 3 -3.14 -0.14 -3.47
C ILE A 3 -2.35 1.10 -3.91
N ALA A 4 -1.02 1.04 -3.85
CA ALA A 4 -0.16 2.14 -4.26
C ALA A 4 -0.26 2.40 -5.78
N PHE A 5 -0.26 1.35 -6.58
CA PHE A 5 -0.44 1.45 -8.04
C PHE A 5 -1.78 2.08 -8.41
N ILE A 6 -2.87 1.57 -7.85
CA ILE A 6 -4.21 2.12 -8.10
C ILE A 6 -4.26 3.61 -7.69
N GLY A 7 -3.68 3.96 -6.54
CA GLY A 7 -3.62 5.34 -6.07
C GLY A 7 -2.82 6.27 -7.00
N TYR A 8 -1.73 5.78 -7.57
CA TYR A 8 -0.92 6.56 -8.52
C TYR A 8 -1.64 6.81 -9.84
N VAL A 9 -2.54 5.91 -10.26
CA VAL A 9 -3.34 6.08 -11.49
C VAL A 9 -4.45 7.12 -11.34
N LEU A 10 -4.94 7.37 -10.13
CA LEU A 10 -6.11 8.24 -9.90
C LEU A 10 -5.94 9.71 -10.36
N PRO A 11 -4.78 10.37 -10.22
CA PRO A 11 -4.59 11.73 -10.75
C PRO A 11 -4.76 11.84 -12.26
N PHE A 12 -4.62 10.74 -12.98
CA PHE A 12 -4.83 10.61 -14.43
C PHE A 12 -4.04 11.63 -15.27
N ALA A 13 -2.80 11.85 -14.90
CA ALA A 13 -1.83 12.60 -15.69
C ALA A 13 -1.08 11.67 -16.67
N GLN A 14 -0.22 12.23 -17.52
CA GLN A 14 0.52 11.45 -18.54
C GLN A 14 1.25 10.23 -17.96
N MET A 15 1.99 10.41 -16.88
CA MET A 15 2.70 9.29 -16.22
C MET A 15 1.75 8.22 -15.70
N SER A 16 0.61 8.63 -15.14
CA SER A 16 -0.41 7.72 -14.62
C SER A 16 -1.05 6.89 -15.74
N LEU A 17 -1.37 7.53 -16.86
CA LEU A 17 -1.94 6.88 -18.04
C LEU A 17 -0.98 5.84 -18.62
N TRP A 18 0.26 6.24 -18.89
CA TRP A 18 1.24 5.33 -19.47
C TRP A 18 1.64 4.21 -18.53
N GLY A 19 1.82 4.48 -17.25
CA GLY A 19 2.07 3.46 -16.25
C GLY A 19 0.94 2.44 -16.15
N ALA A 20 -0.30 2.91 -16.14
CA ALA A 20 -1.46 2.03 -16.12
C ALA A 20 -1.57 1.19 -17.41
N THR A 21 -1.31 1.79 -18.58
CA THR A 21 -1.32 1.09 -19.86
C THR A 21 -0.31 -0.05 -19.89
N VAL A 22 0.92 0.20 -19.45
CA VAL A 22 1.98 -0.83 -19.41
C VAL A 22 1.59 -1.98 -18.48
N ILE A 23 1.14 -1.68 -17.26
CA ILE A 23 0.83 -2.72 -16.28
C ILE A 23 -0.40 -3.53 -16.67
N THR A 24 -1.44 -2.90 -17.21
CA THR A 24 -2.62 -3.63 -17.68
C THR A 24 -2.31 -4.48 -18.92
N ASN A 25 -1.43 -4.01 -19.81
CA ASN A 25 -0.99 -4.80 -20.96
C ASN A 25 -0.18 -6.05 -20.59
N LEU A 26 0.42 -6.11 -19.40
CA LEU A 26 1.02 -7.36 -18.90
C LEU A 26 -0.02 -8.49 -18.73
N LEU A 27 -1.29 -8.15 -18.63
CA LEU A 27 -2.40 -9.09 -18.53
C LEU A 27 -3.00 -9.45 -19.91
N SER A 28 -2.37 -9.03 -21.03
CA SER A 28 -2.89 -9.21 -22.39
C SER A 28 -3.07 -10.67 -22.82
N PHE A 29 -2.44 -11.60 -22.11
CA PHE A 29 -2.65 -13.04 -22.32
C PHE A 29 -4.06 -13.52 -21.90
N ILE A 30 -4.84 -12.70 -21.16
CA ILE A 30 -6.25 -12.93 -20.84
C ILE A 30 -7.06 -11.69 -21.24
N PRO A 31 -7.47 -11.56 -22.52
CA PRO A 31 -8.14 -10.35 -23.02
C PRO A 31 -9.41 -9.97 -22.25
N SER A 32 -10.24 -10.96 -21.92
CA SER A 32 -11.48 -10.75 -21.15
C SER A 32 -11.23 -10.18 -19.75
N LEU A 33 -10.09 -10.50 -19.13
CA LEU A 33 -9.70 -9.95 -17.85
C LEU A 33 -9.34 -8.47 -17.95
N ILE A 34 -8.64 -8.08 -19.03
CA ILE A 34 -8.31 -6.68 -19.29
C ILE A 34 -9.59 -5.86 -19.47
N GLU A 35 -10.50 -6.30 -20.34
CA GLU A 35 -11.75 -5.60 -20.57
C GLU A 35 -12.58 -5.49 -19.29
N PHE A 36 -12.57 -6.52 -18.46
CA PHE A 36 -13.20 -6.49 -17.15
C PHE A 36 -12.56 -5.47 -16.22
N ILE A 37 -11.24 -5.38 -16.15
CA ILE A 37 -10.53 -4.43 -15.28
C ILE A 37 -10.70 -3.00 -15.78
N LEU A 38 -10.49 -2.76 -17.07
CA LEU A 38 -10.56 -1.42 -17.68
C LEU A 38 -12.00 -0.92 -17.83
N GLY A 39 -12.95 -1.81 -18.07
CA GLY A 39 -14.33 -1.44 -18.41
C GLY A 39 -14.50 -0.91 -19.83
N GLY A 40 -13.53 -1.19 -20.70
CA GLY A 40 -13.48 -0.79 -22.10
C GLY A 40 -12.18 -1.25 -22.76
N PHE A 41 -11.96 -0.83 -23.99
CA PHE A 41 -10.76 -1.20 -24.77
C PHE A 41 -9.51 -0.42 -24.37
N SER A 42 -9.65 0.68 -23.63
CA SER A 42 -8.55 1.55 -23.19
C SER A 42 -8.81 2.07 -21.79
N ILE A 43 -7.77 2.61 -21.17
CA ILE A 43 -7.90 3.27 -19.87
C ILE A 43 -8.71 4.56 -20.05
N CYS A 44 -9.82 4.64 -19.34
CA CYS A 44 -10.77 5.73 -19.46
C CYS A 44 -11.54 5.93 -18.14
N ASN A 45 -12.53 6.78 -18.16
CA ASN A 45 -13.33 7.11 -16.97
C ASN A 45 -13.92 5.91 -16.21
N PRO A 46 -14.42 4.84 -16.86
CA PRO A 46 -14.80 3.60 -16.18
C PRO A 46 -13.68 2.98 -15.35
N THR A 47 -12.46 2.95 -15.88
CA THR A 47 -11.27 2.43 -15.17
C THR A 47 -10.98 3.25 -13.91
N LEU A 48 -11.01 4.58 -14.02
CA LEU A 48 -10.79 5.48 -12.89
C LEU A 48 -11.82 5.30 -11.78
N LYS A 49 -13.10 5.17 -12.15
CA LYS A 49 -14.17 4.93 -11.19
C LYS A 49 -13.96 3.61 -10.42
N ARG A 50 -13.59 2.54 -11.11
CA ARG A 50 -13.27 1.25 -10.49
C ARG A 50 -12.07 1.34 -9.58
N PHE A 51 -11.01 1.99 -10.03
CA PHE A 51 -9.79 2.18 -9.24
C PHE A 51 -10.04 3.07 -8.03
N PHE A 52 -10.86 4.09 -8.15
CA PHE A 52 -11.24 4.93 -7.01
C PHE A 52 -11.95 4.12 -5.92
N ILE A 53 -12.95 3.31 -6.29
CA ILE A 53 -13.67 2.46 -5.34
C ILE A 53 -12.72 1.46 -4.68
N LEU A 54 -11.88 0.79 -5.48
CA LEU A 54 -10.90 -0.17 -4.96
C LEU A 54 -9.87 0.49 -4.04
N HIS A 55 -9.38 1.69 -4.39
CA HIS A 55 -8.41 2.42 -3.57
C HIS A 55 -8.99 2.86 -2.24
N PHE A 56 -10.29 3.13 -2.19
CA PHE A 56 -10.99 3.45 -0.95
C PHE A 56 -11.23 2.21 -0.07
N ILE A 57 -11.64 1.09 -0.66
CA ILE A 57 -12.04 -0.12 0.08
C ILE A 57 -10.83 -0.97 0.50
N LEU A 58 -9.84 -1.16 -0.37
CA LEU A 58 -8.70 -2.06 -0.11
C LEU A 58 -7.90 -1.71 1.15
N PRO A 59 -7.61 -0.45 1.48
CA PRO A 59 -6.94 -0.10 2.73
C PRO A 59 -7.75 -0.50 3.97
N ALA A 60 -9.07 -0.37 3.94
CA ALA A 60 -9.94 -0.76 5.07
C ALA A 60 -9.93 -2.29 5.27
N ILE A 61 -9.98 -3.06 4.17
CA ILE A 61 -9.84 -4.51 4.21
C ILE A 61 -8.46 -4.90 4.75
N LEU A 62 -7.40 -4.27 4.26
CA LEU A 62 -6.03 -4.53 4.72
C LEU A 62 -5.87 -4.26 6.22
N LEU A 63 -6.45 -3.16 6.70
CA LEU A 63 -6.45 -2.83 8.13
C LEU A 63 -7.17 -3.89 8.96
N SER A 64 -8.31 -4.38 8.50
CA SER A 64 -9.05 -5.45 9.16
C SER A 64 -8.26 -6.75 9.23
N ILE A 65 -7.59 -7.12 8.13
CA ILE A 65 -6.71 -8.28 8.07
C ILE A 65 -5.50 -8.10 9.00
N LEU A 66 -4.96 -6.89 9.10
CA LEU A 66 -3.86 -6.57 10.00
C LEU A 66 -4.25 -6.82 11.46
N PHE A 67 -5.41 -6.34 11.88
CA PHE A 67 -5.91 -6.60 13.25
C PHE A 67 -6.09 -8.09 13.51
N LEU A 68 -6.66 -8.82 12.56
CA LEU A 68 -6.82 -10.26 12.66
C LEU A 68 -5.47 -10.99 12.75
N HIS A 69 -4.48 -10.55 11.96
CA HIS A 69 -3.12 -11.09 11.99
C HIS A 69 -2.45 -10.91 13.35
N ILE A 70 -2.54 -9.70 13.92
CA ILE A 70 -2.00 -9.41 15.26
C ILE A 70 -2.75 -10.20 16.34
N PHE A 71 -4.07 -10.35 16.23
CA PHE A 71 -4.85 -11.15 17.16
C PHE A 71 -4.37 -12.60 17.19
N TYR A 72 -4.23 -13.25 16.04
CA TYR A 72 -3.74 -14.63 15.97
C TYR A 72 -2.28 -14.77 16.44
N LEU A 73 -1.44 -13.77 16.12
CA LEU A 73 -0.06 -13.76 16.60
C LEU A 73 0.00 -13.77 18.14
N HIS A 74 -0.87 -13.00 18.79
CA HIS A 74 -0.90 -12.94 20.26
C HIS A 74 -1.48 -14.20 20.87
N LEU A 75 -2.35 -14.92 20.19
CA LEU A 75 -2.88 -16.21 20.70
C LEU A 75 -1.81 -17.30 20.77
N PHE A 76 -0.92 -17.36 19.76
CA PHE A 76 0.07 -18.44 19.64
C PHE A 76 1.47 -18.02 20.08
N SER A 77 1.67 -16.76 20.44
CA SER A 77 2.94 -16.10 20.76
C SER A 77 4.01 -16.15 19.64
N SER A 78 5.00 -15.27 19.76
CA SER A 78 6.14 -15.22 18.83
C SER A 78 7.16 -16.30 19.18
N ASN A 79 7.78 -16.89 18.16
CA ASN A 79 8.86 -17.84 18.31
C ASN A 79 10.17 -17.26 17.79
N ASN A 80 11.31 -17.85 18.15
CA ASN A 80 12.62 -17.44 17.67
C ASN A 80 13.19 -18.47 16.67
N PRO A 81 14.14 -18.09 15.80
CA PRO A 81 14.72 -18.98 14.78
C PRO A 81 15.42 -20.22 15.38
N LEU A 82 15.92 -20.11 16.60
CA LEU A 82 16.64 -21.18 17.30
C LEU A 82 15.71 -22.13 18.04
N LYS A 83 14.39 -21.88 18.05
CA LYS A 83 13.37 -22.66 18.78
C LYS A 83 13.69 -22.85 20.26
N TYR A 84 14.37 -21.88 20.86
CA TYR A 84 14.73 -21.91 22.28
C TYR A 84 13.53 -21.47 23.13
N ASN A 85 13.16 -22.25 24.11
CA ASN A 85 12.16 -21.84 25.10
C ASN A 85 12.79 -20.85 26.08
N THR A 86 12.53 -19.54 25.86
CA THR A 86 12.96 -18.50 26.79
C THR A 86 11.90 -18.28 27.85
N ASN A 87 12.30 -18.45 29.10
CA ASN A 87 11.43 -18.19 30.25
C ASN A 87 11.55 -16.72 30.76
N ASN A 88 12.26 -15.88 30.02
CA ASN A 88 12.42 -14.46 30.35
C ASN A 88 11.12 -13.70 30.11
N LYS A 89 10.55 -13.18 31.17
CA LYS A 89 9.34 -12.34 31.16
C LYS A 89 9.73 -10.90 31.44
N ILE A 90 9.46 -9.99 30.50
CA ILE A 90 9.69 -8.57 30.63
C ILE A 90 8.34 -7.86 30.73
N PRO A 91 8.18 -6.82 31.58
CA PRO A 91 6.94 -6.06 31.63
C PRO A 91 6.59 -5.42 30.29
N PHE A 92 5.40 -5.72 29.79
CA PHE A 92 4.94 -5.17 28.50
C PHE A 92 4.69 -3.66 28.60
N PHE A 93 3.97 -3.22 29.64
CA PHE A 93 3.43 -1.86 29.72
C PHE A 93 4.51 -0.76 29.73
N ILE A 94 5.58 -0.92 30.53
CA ILE A 94 6.59 0.15 30.64
C ILE A 94 7.71 -0.03 29.62
N TYR A 95 8.10 -1.25 29.30
CA TYR A 95 9.30 -1.49 28.51
C TYR A 95 9.00 -1.70 27.01
N ILE A 96 8.20 -2.70 26.67
CA ILE A 96 7.94 -3.05 25.27
C ILE A 96 7.06 -2.01 24.61
N LEU A 97 5.98 -1.57 25.29
CA LEU A 97 5.07 -0.56 24.75
C LEU A 97 5.79 0.75 24.42
N ASN A 98 6.70 1.21 25.30
CA ASN A 98 7.46 2.43 25.06
C ASN A 98 8.43 2.30 23.87
N LYS A 99 9.06 1.15 23.69
CA LYS A 99 9.90 0.88 22.52
C LYS A 99 9.08 0.89 21.22
N ASP A 100 7.94 0.26 21.21
CA ASP A 100 7.06 0.21 20.05
C ASP A 100 6.53 1.61 19.70
N LEU A 101 6.11 2.38 20.71
CA LEU A 101 5.66 3.76 20.55
C LEU A 101 6.78 4.66 20.00
N TYR A 102 7.99 4.55 20.56
CA TYR A 102 9.14 5.30 20.08
C TYR A 102 9.47 4.98 18.62
N THR A 103 9.51 3.71 18.25
CA THR A 103 9.76 3.27 16.87
C THR A 103 8.67 3.75 15.92
N PHE A 104 7.41 3.71 16.35
CA PHE A 104 6.28 4.20 15.57
C PHE A 104 6.39 5.72 15.32
N ILE A 105 6.66 6.51 16.36
CA ILE A 105 6.82 7.97 16.25
C ILE A 105 8.02 8.30 15.35
N LEU A 106 9.15 7.62 15.52
CA LEU A 106 10.34 7.82 14.68
C LEU A 106 10.04 7.54 13.21
N THR A 107 9.40 6.41 12.90
CA THR A 107 9.05 6.04 11.52
C THR A 107 8.06 7.02 10.91
N LEU A 108 7.06 7.44 11.68
CA LEU A 108 6.07 8.41 11.24
C LEU A 108 6.70 9.78 10.96
N SER A 109 7.61 10.24 11.82
CA SER A 109 8.32 11.51 11.63
C SER A 109 9.20 11.50 10.38
N LEU A 110 9.94 10.42 10.13
CA LEU A 110 10.70 10.24 8.89
C LEU A 110 9.80 10.26 7.65
N TYR A 111 8.65 9.63 7.73
CA TYR A 111 7.67 9.63 6.64
C TYR A 111 7.11 11.03 6.34
N ILE A 112 6.79 11.79 7.38
CA ILE A 112 6.30 13.18 7.25
C ILE A 112 7.40 14.07 6.66
N ILE A 113 8.62 13.98 7.17
CA ILE A 113 9.76 14.75 6.66
C ILE A 113 10.00 14.44 5.18
N GLN A 114 10.05 13.16 4.83
CA GLN A 114 10.23 12.74 3.44
C GLN A 114 9.09 13.24 2.54
N SER A 115 7.84 13.11 2.96
CA SER A 115 6.71 13.57 2.15
C SER A 115 6.70 15.09 1.95
N TYR A 116 7.19 15.86 2.93
CA TYR A 116 7.20 17.31 2.83
C TYR A 116 8.36 17.85 1.96
N PHE A 117 9.55 17.27 2.08
CA PHE A 117 10.75 17.81 1.43
C PHE A 117 11.10 17.17 0.09
N THR A 118 10.63 15.98 -0.22
CA THR A 118 11.12 15.21 -1.39
C THR A 118 10.10 15.04 -2.49
N ILE A 119 8.83 15.37 -2.30
CA ILE A 119 7.78 15.19 -3.32
C ILE A 119 8.12 15.98 -4.60
N SER A 120 8.52 17.24 -4.48
CA SER A 120 8.82 18.09 -5.63
C SER A 120 10.09 17.69 -6.39
N THR A 121 11.06 17.06 -5.71
CA THR A 121 12.34 16.66 -6.30
C THR A 121 12.32 15.27 -6.93
N LEU A 122 11.42 14.41 -6.48
CA LEU A 122 11.29 13.02 -6.94
C LEU A 122 10.21 12.84 -8.01
N SER A 123 9.35 13.83 -8.25
CA SER A 123 8.32 13.75 -9.29
C SER A 123 8.88 14.14 -10.67
N HIS A 124 8.52 13.34 -11.68
CA HIS A 124 8.83 13.70 -13.07
C HIS A 124 7.93 14.87 -13.52
N PRO A 125 8.43 15.84 -14.34
CA PRO A 125 7.62 16.96 -14.83
C PRO A 125 6.32 16.54 -15.53
N ASP A 126 6.37 15.47 -16.31
CA ASP A 126 5.21 14.94 -17.03
C ASP A 126 4.10 14.39 -16.11
N ASN A 127 4.39 14.21 -14.84
CA ASN A 127 3.39 13.76 -13.87
C ASN A 127 2.31 14.83 -13.58
N SER A 128 2.55 16.07 -13.99
CA SER A 128 1.61 17.18 -13.86
C SER A 128 0.91 17.55 -15.19
N LEU A 129 1.30 16.92 -16.30
CA LEU A 129 0.70 17.18 -17.61
C LEU A 129 -0.65 16.46 -17.72
N GLU A 130 -1.67 17.19 -18.14
CA GLU A 130 -3.00 16.62 -18.41
C GLU A 130 -2.95 15.61 -19.56
N THR A 131 -3.82 14.60 -19.49
CA THR A 131 -3.96 13.55 -20.51
C THR A 131 -4.91 13.95 -21.61
#